data_b6f3551c082f48b279a9dbf42b37bcb6
#
_entry.id   b6f3551c082f48b279a9dbf42b37bcb6
#
_cell.length_a   1.000
_cell.length_b   1.000
_cell.length_c   1.000
_cell.angle_alpha   90.00
_cell.angle_beta   90.00
_cell.angle_gamma   90.00
#
_symmetry.space_group_name_H-M   'P 1'
#
loop_
_entity.id
_entity.type
_entity.pdbx_description
1 polymer ?
#
loop_
_entity_poly.entity_id
_entity_poly.type
_entity_poly.pdbx_seq_one_letter_code
_entity_poly.pdbx_strand_id
1 'polypeptide(L)'
;VIDPTARVDASADLERDVSVGAGTSIRERARMRQGSSIGREGVIGPDVFIDEGVVLGDRVQVHRGAILYQGVTADDGVFVGPAAILTNYRRPRALNLSGDPLGPGDWEISPIHLSSGASIGAAAVIVGPCDIGPSAMIGAGAVVTHDVPGYAIVAGNPARRIGWACVCGGRLADSTGHPAPAEREKYALDQALVCPVCERRYAHVRDEETLREVPRPAAVTGAPAAS
;
A
#
# COMPACT_ATOMS: atom_id res chain seq x y z
N VAL A 1 13.10 10.60 -18.12
CA VAL A 1 12.40 10.46 -19.42
C VAL A 1 10.91 10.57 -19.20
N ILE A 2 10.22 11.51 -19.87
CA ILE A 2 8.77 11.71 -19.77
C ILE A 2 8.12 11.22 -21.04
N ASP A 3 7.15 10.28 -20.91
CA ASP A 3 6.41 9.78 -22.07
C ASP A 3 5.57 10.90 -22.71
N PRO A 4 5.48 11.00 -24.05
CA PRO A 4 4.71 12.06 -24.72
C PRO A 4 3.22 12.09 -24.41
N THR A 5 2.65 10.97 -23.94
CA THR A 5 1.23 10.88 -23.54
C THR A 5 0.97 11.22 -22.07
N ALA A 6 2.04 11.42 -21.29
CA ALA A 6 1.93 11.86 -19.91
C ALA A 6 1.45 13.33 -19.85
N ARG A 7 0.68 13.63 -18.82
CA ARG A 7 0.15 14.97 -18.55
C ARG A 7 0.83 15.55 -17.31
N VAL A 8 1.70 16.52 -17.52
CA VAL A 8 2.42 17.19 -16.43
C VAL A 8 1.91 18.61 -16.31
N ASP A 9 1.40 18.99 -15.13
CA ASP A 9 0.98 20.35 -14.85
C ASP A 9 2.17 21.30 -14.88
N ALA A 10 1.96 22.51 -15.41
CA ALA A 10 3.03 23.50 -15.59
C ALA A 10 3.67 23.98 -14.26
N SER A 11 2.97 23.80 -13.13
CA SER A 11 3.48 24.13 -11.79
C SER A 11 4.13 22.95 -11.09
N ALA A 12 4.18 21.75 -11.69
CA ALA A 12 4.91 20.62 -11.14
C ALA A 12 6.42 20.79 -11.30
N ASP A 13 7.18 20.41 -10.28
CA ASP A 13 8.64 20.46 -10.24
C ASP A 13 9.21 19.05 -10.42
N LEU A 14 9.74 18.77 -11.59
CA LEU A 14 10.40 17.50 -11.93
C LEU A 14 11.91 17.72 -12.05
N GLU A 15 12.67 17.15 -11.11
CA GLU A 15 14.13 17.23 -11.17
C GLU A 15 14.72 16.36 -12.30
N ARG A 16 16.03 16.40 -12.48
CA ARG A 16 16.72 15.60 -13.52
C ARG A 16 16.49 14.10 -13.32
N ASP A 17 16.57 13.35 -14.39
CA ASP A 17 16.47 11.88 -14.43
C ASP A 17 15.14 11.30 -13.89
N VAL A 18 14.10 12.13 -13.77
CA VAL A 18 12.74 11.67 -13.46
C VAL A 18 12.17 10.92 -14.65
N SER A 19 11.50 9.79 -14.39
CA SER A 19 10.81 8.99 -15.40
C SER A 19 9.30 8.95 -15.15
N VAL A 20 8.50 9.26 -16.19
CA VAL A 20 7.04 9.24 -16.13
C VAL A 20 6.49 8.41 -17.29
N GLY A 21 5.77 7.34 -16.98
CA GLY A 21 5.20 6.41 -17.96
C GLY A 21 3.98 6.94 -18.69
N ALA A 22 3.58 6.23 -19.76
CA ALA A 22 2.49 6.59 -20.64
C ALA A 22 1.15 6.78 -19.91
N GLY A 23 0.40 7.82 -20.29
CA GLY A 23 -0.92 8.12 -19.74
C GLY A 23 -0.93 8.62 -18.28
N THR A 24 0.21 8.71 -17.62
CA THR A 24 0.33 9.17 -16.24
C THR A 24 0.09 10.67 -16.12
N SER A 25 -0.56 11.08 -15.02
CA SER A 25 -0.87 12.48 -14.73
C SER A 25 -0.13 12.98 -13.50
N ILE A 26 0.65 14.05 -13.65
CA ILE A 26 1.31 14.77 -12.56
C ILE A 26 0.58 16.09 -12.36
N ARG A 27 0.06 16.32 -11.16
CA ARG A 27 -0.81 17.46 -10.84
C ARG A 27 -0.05 18.66 -10.30
N GLU A 28 -0.82 19.71 -9.98
CA GLU A 28 -0.34 21.02 -9.58
C GLU A 28 0.61 20.95 -8.36
N ARG A 29 1.76 21.62 -8.46
CA ARG A 29 2.77 21.74 -7.40
C ARG A 29 3.29 20.39 -6.85
N ALA A 30 3.05 19.30 -7.58
CA ALA A 30 3.71 18.04 -7.26
C ALA A 30 5.21 18.18 -7.49
N ARG A 31 6.00 17.61 -6.61
CA ARG A 31 7.45 17.60 -6.73
C ARG A 31 7.98 16.17 -6.81
N MET A 32 8.74 15.89 -7.82
CA MET A 32 9.45 14.61 -8.00
C MET A 32 10.95 14.89 -8.07
N ARG A 33 11.69 14.32 -7.11
CA ARG A 33 13.13 14.50 -7.02
C ARG A 33 13.90 13.58 -7.96
N GLN A 34 15.19 13.88 -8.08
CA GLN A 34 16.12 13.21 -9.00
C GLN A 34 15.99 11.68 -8.95
N GLY A 35 15.99 11.06 -10.13
CA GLY A 35 16.00 9.61 -10.31
C GLY A 35 14.72 8.89 -9.87
N SER A 36 13.69 9.62 -9.40
CA SER A 36 12.40 9.01 -9.09
C SER A 36 11.63 8.62 -10.35
N SER A 37 10.75 7.62 -10.23
CA SER A 37 9.98 7.13 -11.38
C SER A 37 8.57 6.73 -11.03
N ILE A 38 7.65 6.85 -11.99
CA ILE A 38 6.31 6.30 -11.96
C ILE A 38 5.99 5.64 -13.30
N GLY A 39 5.39 4.45 -13.24
CA GLY A 39 4.96 3.68 -14.41
C GLY A 39 3.80 4.32 -15.17
N ARG A 40 3.10 3.51 -15.95
CA ARG A 40 2.00 3.92 -16.83
C ARG A 40 0.70 4.13 -16.06
N GLU A 41 -0.19 5.00 -16.60
CA GLU A 41 -1.56 5.21 -16.12
C GLU A 41 -1.65 5.59 -14.64
N GLY A 42 -0.56 6.15 -14.08
CA GLY A 42 -0.48 6.60 -12.71
C GLY A 42 -1.04 8.01 -12.49
N VAL A 43 -1.20 8.37 -11.21
CA VAL A 43 -1.60 9.71 -10.80
C VAL A 43 -0.75 10.18 -9.63
N ILE A 44 -0.04 11.30 -9.81
CA ILE A 44 0.57 12.06 -8.73
C ILE A 44 -0.29 13.29 -8.47
N GLY A 45 -0.95 13.31 -7.34
CA GLY A 45 -1.88 14.36 -6.93
C GLY A 45 -1.21 15.69 -6.62
N PRO A 46 -2.00 16.75 -6.40
CA PRO A 46 -1.47 18.06 -6.06
C PRO A 46 -0.67 18.05 -4.76
N ASP A 47 0.40 18.87 -4.70
CA ASP A 47 1.23 19.07 -3.52
C ASP A 47 1.91 17.78 -3.01
N VAL A 48 1.97 16.72 -3.81
CA VAL A 48 2.67 15.47 -3.48
C VAL A 48 4.18 15.68 -3.54
N PHE A 49 4.90 15.11 -2.59
CA PHE A 49 6.35 15.07 -2.59
C PHE A 49 6.85 13.63 -2.78
N ILE A 50 7.59 13.41 -3.84
CA ILE A 50 8.28 12.15 -4.17
C ILE A 50 9.79 12.40 -4.07
N ASP A 51 10.45 11.74 -3.12
CA ASP A 51 11.87 11.95 -2.86
C ASP A 51 12.77 11.20 -3.87
N GLU A 52 14.06 11.41 -3.74
CA GLU A 52 15.09 10.87 -4.63
C GLU A 52 15.03 9.35 -4.73
N GLY A 53 15.07 8.84 -5.97
CA GLY A 53 15.13 7.41 -6.26
C GLY A 53 13.89 6.60 -5.89
N VAL A 54 12.78 7.22 -5.52
CA VAL A 54 11.51 6.52 -5.28
C VAL A 54 11.01 5.89 -6.58
N VAL A 55 10.59 4.61 -6.51
CA VAL A 55 10.12 3.84 -7.68
C VAL A 55 8.67 3.44 -7.48
N LEU A 56 7.79 3.88 -8.39
CA LEU A 56 6.37 3.56 -8.38
C LEU A 56 6.00 2.81 -9.67
N GLY A 57 5.28 1.70 -9.52
CA GLY A 57 4.81 0.86 -10.62
C GLY A 57 3.70 1.48 -11.46
N ASP A 58 3.06 0.67 -12.27
CA ASP A 58 1.94 1.05 -13.13
C ASP A 58 0.66 1.30 -12.31
N ARG A 59 -0.20 2.23 -12.76
CA ARG A 59 -1.51 2.52 -12.13
C ARG A 59 -1.45 2.88 -10.63
N VAL A 60 -0.30 3.33 -10.16
CA VAL A 60 -0.15 3.84 -8.80
C VAL A 60 -0.86 5.19 -8.69
N GLN A 61 -1.59 5.38 -7.60
CA GLN A 61 -2.28 6.65 -7.31
C GLN A 61 -1.77 7.22 -6.00
N VAL A 62 -1.13 8.38 -6.05
CA VAL A 62 -0.66 9.12 -4.88
C VAL A 62 -1.48 10.40 -4.76
N HIS A 63 -2.24 10.53 -3.68
CA HIS A 63 -3.19 11.62 -3.50
C HIS A 63 -2.56 12.84 -2.82
N ARG A 64 -3.31 13.97 -2.88
CA ARG A 64 -2.90 15.31 -2.43
C ARG A 64 -2.06 15.30 -1.15
N GLY A 65 -0.90 15.95 -1.20
CA GLY A 65 -0.06 16.23 -0.04
C GLY A 65 0.58 15.01 0.62
N ALA A 66 0.53 13.84 -0.03
CA ALA A 66 1.28 12.68 0.46
C ALA A 66 2.79 12.89 0.28
N ILE A 67 3.58 12.34 1.18
CA ILE A 67 5.03 12.47 1.22
C ILE A 67 5.65 11.08 1.20
N LEU A 68 6.39 10.78 0.13
CA LEU A 68 7.12 9.52 -0.04
C LEU A 68 8.62 9.83 -0.01
N TYR A 69 9.29 9.45 1.08
CA TYR A 69 10.71 9.68 1.24
C TYR A 69 11.57 8.63 0.53
N GLN A 70 12.84 8.92 0.38
CA GLN A 70 13.85 8.05 -0.23
C GLN A 70 13.82 6.65 0.37
N GLY A 71 13.93 5.61 -0.48
CA GLY A 71 13.85 4.20 -0.09
C GLY A 71 12.43 3.62 -0.19
N VAL A 72 11.42 4.40 -0.60
CA VAL A 72 10.08 3.90 -0.89
C VAL A 72 10.04 3.26 -2.27
N THR A 73 9.46 2.07 -2.35
CA THR A 73 9.10 1.39 -3.61
C THR A 73 7.64 0.94 -3.54
N ALA A 74 6.94 0.99 -4.67
CA ALA A 74 5.56 0.53 -4.78
C ALA A 74 5.37 -0.26 -6.07
N ASP A 75 4.74 -1.42 -5.96
CA ASP A 75 4.30 -2.22 -7.09
C ASP A 75 3.05 -1.61 -7.77
N ASP A 76 2.51 -2.32 -8.77
CA ASP A 76 1.35 -1.89 -9.54
C ASP A 76 0.08 -1.72 -8.71
N GLY A 77 -0.72 -0.71 -9.06
CA GLY A 77 -2.05 -0.50 -8.52
C GLY A 77 -2.10 -0.07 -7.04
N VAL A 78 -0.97 0.35 -6.47
CA VAL A 78 -0.92 0.86 -5.10
C VAL A 78 -1.66 2.19 -5.00
N PHE A 79 -2.42 2.35 -3.92
CA PHE A 79 -3.11 3.59 -3.56
C PHE A 79 -2.47 4.22 -2.32
N VAL A 80 -2.07 5.49 -2.41
CA VAL A 80 -1.57 6.28 -1.29
C VAL A 80 -2.51 7.46 -1.05
N GLY A 81 -3.20 7.43 0.08
CA GLY A 81 -4.21 8.41 0.48
C GLY A 81 -3.65 9.81 0.75
N PRO A 82 -4.54 10.82 0.80
CA PRO A 82 -4.13 12.20 1.04
C PRO A 82 -3.36 12.37 2.36
N ALA A 83 -2.30 13.18 2.32
CA ALA A 83 -1.45 13.49 3.47
C ALA A 83 -0.83 12.27 4.17
N ALA A 84 -0.77 11.11 3.53
CA ALA A 84 -0.02 9.97 4.05
C ALA A 84 1.49 10.24 4.00
N ILE A 85 2.23 9.74 4.98
CA ILE A 85 3.68 9.96 5.11
C ILE A 85 4.38 8.61 5.21
N LEU A 86 5.29 8.33 4.26
CA LEU A 86 6.16 7.16 4.28
C LEU A 86 7.56 7.62 4.63
N THR A 87 7.98 7.36 5.88
CA THR A 87 9.25 7.86 6.42
C THR A 87 10.42 6.97 5.99
N ASN A 88 11.66 7.50 6.12
CA ASN A 88 12.86 6.74 5.77
C ASN A 88 13.90 6.65 6.89
N TYR A 89 13.60 7.21 8.06
CA TYR A 89 14.49 7.13 9.22
C TYR A 89 13.77 6.61 10.45
N ARG A 90 14.22 5.47 10.98
CA ARG A 90 13.65 4.89 12.19
C ARG A 90 14.13 5.58 13.46
N ARG A 91 15.35 6.14 13.44
CA ARG A 91 15.99 6.79 14.59
C ARG A 91 16.53 8.16 14.21
N PRO A 92 15.65 9.13 13.93
CA PRO A 92 16.10 10.45 13.51
C PRO A 92 16.85 11.17 14.66
N ARG A 93 18.01 11.73 14.34
CA ARG A 93 18.79 12.58 15.22
C ARG A 93 19.38 13.73 14.40
N ALA A 94 19.56 14.88 15.03
CA ALA A 94 20.23 16.02 14.43
C ALA A 94 21.75 15.99 14.63
N LEU A 95 22.20 15.31 15.68
CA LEU A 95 23.60 15.27 16.09
C LEU A 95 24.09 13.81 16.24
N ASN A 96 25.38 13.60 16.00
CA ASN A 96 26.09 12.37 16.31
C ASN A 96 26.40 12.26 17.83
N LEU A 97 27.06 11.17 18.24
CA LEU A 97 27.41 10.95 19.65
C LEU A 97 28.44 11.94 20.19
N SER A 98 29.20 12.59 19.31
CA SER A 98 30.19 13.62 19.69
C SER A 98 29.57 15.01 19.79
N GLY A 99 28.29 15.17 19.42
CA GLY A 99 27.59 16.46 19.44
C GLY A 99 27.73 17.26 18.15
N ASP A 100 28.28 16.67 17.08
CA ASP A 100 28.41 17.33 15.79
C ASP A 100 27.15 17.13 14.94
N PRO A 101 26.74 18.07 14.07
CA PRO A 101 25.65 17.90 13.14
C PRO A 101 25.86 16.70 12.22
N LEU A 102 24.82 15.89 12.03
CA LEU A 102 24.83 14.82 11.02
C LEU A 102 24.77 15.44 9.62
N GLY A 103 25.61 14.89 8.71
CA GLY A 103 25.71 15.31 7.32
C GLY A 103 25.20 14.24 6.32
N PRO A 104 25.26 14.55 5.03
CA PRO A 104 24.93 13.58 3.98
C PRO A 104 25.77 12.31 4.13
N GLY A 105 25.13 11.16 4.24
CA GLY A 105 25.79 9.86 4.40
C GLY A 105 25.81 9.32 5.85
N ASP A 106 25.45 10.13 6.82
CA ASP A 106 25.32 9.68 8.22
C ASP A 106 23.95 9.03 8.50
N TRP A 107 23.06 9.05 7.50
CA TRP A 107 21.69 8.56 7.63
C TRP A 107 21.56 7.14 7.06
N GLU A 108 21.09 6.22 7.87
CA GLU A 108 20.70 4.88 7.41
C GLU A 108 19.25 4.92 6.93
N ILE A 109 19.05 4.68 5.64
CA ILE A 109 17.71 4.64 5.04
C ILE A 109 17.01 3.36 5.48
N SER A 110 15.81 3.51 6.01
CA SER A 110 14.91 2.43 6.37
C SER A 110 13.89 2.24 5.24
N PRO A 111 14.04 1.24 4.34
CA PRO A 111 13.20 1.11 3.16
C PRO A 111 11.75 0.77 3.51
N ILE A 112 10.83 1.15 2.61
CA ILE A 112 9.42 0.75 2.66
C ILE A 112 9.05 0.18 1.29
N HIS A 113 8.49 -1.03 1.29
CA HIS A 113 7.94 -1.64 0.09
C HIS A 113 6.42 -1.77 0.19
N LEU A 114 5.71 -1.31 -0.85
CA LEU A 114 4.26 -1.46 -0.98
C LEU A 114 3.96 -2.46 -2.09
N SER A 115 3.47 -3.64 -1.74
CA SER A 115 3.13 -4.68 -2.70
C SER A 115 1.85 -4.35 -3.48
N SER A 116 1.66 -5.02 -4.61
CA SER A 116 0.57 -4.78 -5.57
C SER A 116 -0.80 -4.65 -4.92
N GLY A 117 -1.52 -3.59 -5.28
CA GLY A 117 -2.87 -3.31 -4.81
C GLY A 117 -2.98 -2.90 -3.33
N ALA A 118 -1.87 -2.71 -2.62
CA ALA A 118 -1.92 -2.19 -1.25
C ALA A 118 -2.52 -0.79 -1.20
N SER A 119 -3.24 -0.48 -0.12
CA SER A 119 -3.91 0.81 0.07
C SER A 119 -3.49 1.46 1.38
N ILE A 120 -2.94 2.65 1.31
CA ILE A 120 -2.54 3.47 2.45
C ILE A 120 -3.62 4.53 2.70
N GLY A 121 -4.26 4.51 3.86
CA GLY A 121 -5.32 5.46 4.22
C GLY A 121 -4.82 6.89 4.40
N ALA A 122 -5.75 7.85 4.33
CA ALA A 122 -5.45 9.27 4.49
C ALA A 122 -4.74 9.53 5.83
N ALA A 123 -3.72 10.39 5.83
CA ALA A 123 -2.93 10.77 7.00
C ALA A 123 -2.29 9.59 7.77
N ALA A 124 -2.19 8.41 7.16
CA ALA A 124 -1.44 7.31 7.75
C ALA A 124 0.07 7.57 7.71
N VAL A 125 0.79 7.09 8.72
CA VAL A 125 2.25 7.19 8.79
C VAL A 125 2.83 5.78 8.75
N ILE A 126 3.71 5.53 7.78
CA ILE A 126 4.46 4.26 7.68
C ILE A 126 5.90 4.53 8.11
N VAL A 127 6.37 3.81 9.12
CA VAL A 127 7.72 3.95 9.67
C VAL A 127 8.56 2.76 9.20
N GLY A 128 9.54 3.04 8.33
CA GLY A 128 10.45 2.00 7.82
C GLY A 128 11.46 1.47 8.86
N PRO A 129 12.10 0.31 8.61
CA PRO A 129 11.81 -0.57 7.47
C PRO A 129 10.47 -1.26 7.63
N CYS A 130 9.71 -1.42 6.53
CA CYS A 130 8.38 -2.00 6.59
C CYS A 130 7.93 -2.52 5.21
N ASP A 131 7.41 -3.75 5.16
CA ASP A 131 6.78 -4.35 4.00
C ASP A 131 5.25 -4.35 4.18
N ILE A 132 4.53 -3.74 3.23
CA ILE A 132 3.08 -3.76 3.17
C ILE A 132 2.66 -4.77 2.10
N GLY A 133 2.11 -5.89 2.54
CA GLY A 133 1.78 -7.00 1.66
C GLY A 133 0.66 -6.72 0.65
N PRO A 134 0.48 -7.61 -0.35
CA PRO A 134 -0.45 -7.41 -1.45
C PRO A 134 -1.89 -7.23 -0.96
N SER A 135 -2.59 -6.26 -1.53
CA SER A 135 -3.97 -5.91 -1.16
C SER A 135 -4.19 -5.60 0.32
N ALA A 136 -3.14 -5.36 1.10
CA ALA A 136 -3.28 -4.90 2.49
C ALA A 136 -3.89 -3.50 2.53
N MET A 137 -4.65 -3.23 3.59
CA MET A 137 -5.35 -1.96 3.76
C MET A 137 -4.96 -1.30 5.08
N ILE A 138 -4.32 -0.15 4.99
CA ILE A 138 -3.95 0.67 6.14
C ILE A 138 -5.05 1.69 6.39
N GLY A 139 -5.63 1.68 7.58
CA GLY A 139 -6.69 2.62 7.98
C GLY A 139 -6.19 4.06 8.03
N ALA A 140 -7.09 5.02 7.78
CA ALA A 140 -6.77 6.44 7.89
C ALA A 140 -6.23 6.79 9.29
N GLY A 141 -5.18 7.62 9.35
CA GLY A 141 -4.52 8.03 10.59
C GLY A 141 -3.75 6.93 11.33
N ALA A 142 -3.59 5.75 10.74
CA ALA A 142 -2.83 4.66 11.37
C ALA A 142 -1.34 4.94 11.39
N VAL A 143 -0.64 4.48 12.44
CA VAL A 143 0.82 4.52 12.52
C VAL A 143 1.37 3.09 12.46
N VAL A 144 1.91 2.72 11.30
CA VAL A 144 2.45 1.39 11.02
C VAL A 144 3.95 1.39 11.33
N THR A 145 4.39 0.43 12.15
CA THR A 145 5.79 0.31 12.61
C THR A 145 6.38 -1.08 12.37
N HIS A 146 5.62 -1.98 11.76
CA HIS A 146 6.01 -3.37 11.44
C HIS A 146 5.35 -3.79 10.14
N ASP A 147 5.84 -4.85 9.55
CA ASP A 147 5.27 -5.44 8.33
C ASP A 147 3.77 -5.74 8.48
N VAL A 148 3.06 -5.56 7.36
CA VAL A 148 1.62 -5.83 7.29
C VAL A 148 1.39 -6.96 6.30
N PRO A 149 0.82 -8.09 6.74
CA PRO A 149 0.56 -9.23 5.87
C PRO A 149 -0.40 -8.87 4.73
N GLY A 150 -0.29 -9.60 3.61
CA GLY A 150 -1.21 -9.46 2.50
C GLY A 150 -2.68 -9.60 2.93
N TYR A 151 -3.55 -8.79 2.36
CA TYR A 151 -4.99 -8.73 2.66
C TYR A 151 -5.35 -8.29 4.08
N ALA A 152 -4.40 -8.01 4.96
CA ALA A 152 -4.71 -7.54 6.31
C ALA A 152 -5.27 -6.11 6.29
N ILE A 153 -6.28 -5.86 7.13
CA ILE A 153 -6.73 -4.50 7.47
C ILE A 153 -6.09 -4.14 8.81
N VAL A 154 -5.30 -3.07 8.84
CA VAL A 154 -4.69 -2.56 10.08
C VAL A 154 -5.12 -1.12 10.34
N ALA A 155 -5.31 -0.76 11.61
CA ALA A 155 -5.68 0.60 12.02
C ALA A 155 -5.15 0.93 13.42
N GLY A 156 -5.15 2.21 13.76
CA GLY A 156 -4.78 2.71 15.08
C GLY A 156 -3.33 3.17 15.21
N ASN A 157 -2.95 3.61 16.40
CA ASN A 157 -1.59 4.03 16.76
C ASN A 157 -1.19 3.41 18.10
N PRO A 158 -0.24 2.44 18.09
CA PRO A 158 0.33 1.76 16.92
C PRO A 158 -0.72 0.93 16.17
N ALA A 159 -0.55 0.77 14.85
CA ALA A 159 -1.47 0.00 14.03
C ALA A 159 -1.56 -1.47 14.47
N ARG A 160 -2.78 -2.01 14.49
CA ARG A 160 -3.05 -3.42 14.78
C ARG A 160 -4.01 -3.97 13.74
N ARG A 161 -3.88 -5.26 13.43
CA ARG A 161 -4.80 -5.93 12.51
C ARG A 161 -6.21 -5.97 13.12
N ILE A 162 -7.19 -5.52 12.35
CA ILE A 162 -8.60 -5.45 12.74
C ILE A 162 -9.51 -6.28 11.83
N GLY A 163 -8.94 -6.95 10.84
CA GLY A 163 -9.67 -7.81 9.91
C GLY A 163 -8.89 -8.08 8.63
N TRP A 164 -9.64 -8.45 7.59
CA TRP A 164 -9.12 -8.84 6.29
C TRP A 164 -9.87 -8.16 5.15
N ALA A 165 -9.15 -7.76 4.11
CA ALA A 165 -9.68 -7.09 2.93
C ALA A 165 -9.76 -8.04 1.74
N CYS A 166 -10.74 -7.82 0.89
CA CYS A 166 -10.79 -8.35 -0.47
C CYS A 166 -10.00 -7.44 -1.42
N VAL A 167 -9.53 -7.94 -2.53
CA VAL A 167 -8.93 -7.12 -3.61
C VAL A 167 -9.87 -6.00 -4.11
N CYS A 168 -11.18 -6.12 -3.93
CA CYS A 168 -12.13 -5.06 -4.25
C CYS A 168 -12.27 -3.98 -3.16
N GLY A 169 -11.53 -4.10 -2.05
CA GLY A 169 -11.61 -3.21 -0.89
C GLY A 169 -12.70 -3.56 0.13
N GLY A 170 -13.57 -4.54 -0.14
CA GLY A 170 -14.58 -4.99 0.80
C GLY A 170 -13.97 -5.75 1.98
N ARG A 171 -14.46 -5.54 3.21
CA ARG A 171 -14.06 -6.33 4.37
C ARG A 171 -14.59 -7.75 4.24
N LEU A 172 -13.71 -8.74 4.45
CA LEU A 172 -14.08 -10.15 4.39
C LEU A 172 -14.95 -10.56 5.59
N ALA A 173 -15.84 -11.50 5.36
CA ALA A 173 -16.74 -12.08 6.35
C ALA A 173 -16.52 -13.60 6.45
N ASP A 174 -16.89 -14.18 7.58
CA ASP A 174 -16.96 -15.61 7.78
C ASP A 174 -18.21 -16.24 7.10
N SER A 175 -18.39 -17.55 7.23
CA SER A 175 -19.52 -18.27 6.65
C SER A 175 -20.89 -17.89 7.22
N THR A 176 -20.92 -17.17 8.36
CA THR A 176 -22.15 -16.67 8.99
C THR A 176 -22.46 -15.23 8.61
N GLY A 177 -21.60 -14.59 7.82
CA GLY A 177 -21.75 -13.20 7.37
C GLY A 177 -21.20 -12.17 8.37
N HIS A 178 -20.58 -12.60 9.47
CA HIS A 178 -19.93 -11.67 10.38
C HIS A 178 -18.55 -11.27 9.88
N PRO A 179 -18.10 -10.02 10.16
CA PRO A 179 -16.75 -9.59 9.81
C PRO A 179 -15.70 -10.56 10.31
N ALA A 180 -14.82 -10.97 9.40
CA ALA A 180 -13.74 -11.89 9.73
C ALA A 180 -12.88 -11.31 10.88
N PRO A 181 -12.70 -12.05 12.02
CA PRO A 181 -11.86 -11.58 13.12
C PRO A 181 -10.43 -11.30 12.68
N ALA A 182 -9.71 -10.48 13.45
CA ALA A 182 -8.31 -10.17 13.19
C ALA A 182 -7.38 -11.36 13.50
N GLU A 183 -7.74 -12.15 14.50
CA GLU A 183 -6.87 -13.20 15.04
C GLU A 183 -7.10 -14.52 14.31
N ARG A 184 -6.03 -15.11 13.79
CA ARG A 184 -6.02 -16.38 13.06
C ARG A 184 -6.60 -17.55 13.89
N GLU A 185 -6.35 -17.53 15.19
CA GLU A 185 -6.73 -18.61 16.11
C GLU A 185 -8.25 -18.80 16.26
N LYS A 186 -9.01 -17.79 15.83
CA LYS A 186 -10.48 -17.81 15.89
C LYS A 186 -11.15 -18.42 14.65
N TYR A 187 -10.37 -18.96 13.69
CA TYR A 187 -10.89 -19.63 12.51
C TYR A 187 -10.46 -21.09 12.45
N ALA A 188 -11.36 -21.95 12.00
CA ALA A 188 -10.96 -23.21 11.43
C ALA A 188 -10.18 -22.93 10.12
N LEU A 189 -8.96 -23.48 9.97
CA LEU A 189 -8.06 -23.23 8.81
C LEU A 189 -8.66 -23.64 7.46
N ASP A 190 -9.73 -24.39 7.46
CA ASP A 190 -10.50 -24.88 6.32
C ASP A 190 -11.70 -23.98 5.95
N GLN A 191 -12.00 -22.97 6.78
CA GLN A 191 -13.10 -22.06 6.56
C GLN A 191 -12.70 -20.95 5.60
N ALA A 192 -13.33 -20.89 4.43
CA ALA A 192 -13.13 -19.81 3.49
C ALA A 192 -13.83 -18.53 3.95
N LEU A 193 -13.10 -17.40 3.91
CA LEU A 193 -13.68 -16.08 4.05
C LEU A 193 -14.32 -15.63 2.74
N VAL A 194 -15.41 -14.90 2.81
CA VAL A 194 -16.17 -14.46 1.64
C VAL A 194 -16.29 -12.94 1.63
N CYS A 195 -16.11 -12.35 0.47
CA CYS A 195 -16.37 -10.93 0.30
C CYS A 195 -17.88 -10.69 0.07
N PRO A 196 -18.56 -9.91 0.92
CA PRO A 196 -19.99 -9.65 0.75
C PRO A 196 -20.29 -8.71 -0.44
N VAL A 197 -19.25 -8.06 -1.02
CA VAL A 197 -19.40 -7.12 -2.13
C VAL A 197 -19.27 -7.81 -3.50
N CYS A 198 -18.24 -8.65 -3.68
CA CYS A 198 -17.93 -9.27 -4.97
C CYS A 198 -17.92 -10.80 -4.93
N GLU A 199 -18.27 -11.39 -3.79
CA GLU A 199 -18.40 -12.83 -3.55
C GLU A 199 -17.11 -13.65 -3.76
N ARG A 200 -15.96 -13.01 -3.91
CA ARG A 200 -14.67 -13.71 -3.94
C ARG A 200 -14.40 -14.39 -2.61
N ARG A 201 -13.70 -15.50 -2.66
CA ARG A 201 -13.44 -16.36 -1.52
C ARG A 201 -11.94 -16.41 -1.26
N TYR A 202 -11.58 -16.49 0.00
CA TYR A 202 -10.19 -16.51 0.45
C TYR A 202 -10.01 -17.60 1.50
N ALA A 203 -8.85 -18.24 1.49
CA ALA A 203 -8.43 -19.17 2.52
C ALA A 203 -7.11 -18.69 3.14
N HIS A 204 -6.91 -19.00 4.41
CA HIS A 204 -5.63 -18.79 5.07
C HIS A 204 -4.56 -19.67 4.42
N VAL A 205 -3.39 -19.09 4.15
CA VAL A 205 -2.22 -19.86 3.73
C VAL A 205 -1.64 -20.54 4.98
N ARG A 206 -1.40 -21.86 4.88
CA ARG A 206 -0.79 -22.63 5.96
C ARG A 206 0.58 -22.05 6.26
N ASP A 207 0.88 -21.84 7.54
CA ASP A 207 2.17 -21.34 8.03
C ASP A 207 2.55 -19.91 7.65
N GLU A 208 1.62 -19.17 6.99
CA GLU A 208 1.78 -17.75 6.65
C GLU A 208 0.67 -16.92 7.30
N GLU A 209 0.99 -15.68 7.66
CA GLU A 209 -0.01 -14.73 8.18
C GLU A 209 -0.76 -14.00 7.05
N THR A 210 -1.10 -14.69 5.96
CA THR A 210 -1.74 -14.09 4.80
C THR A 210 -2.90 -14.94 4.28
N LEU A 211 -3.63 -14.40 3.29
CA LEU A 211 -4.70 -15.08 2.58
C LEU A 211 -4.31 -15.35 1.14
N ARG A 212 -4.99 -16.32 0.52
CA ARG A 212 -5.02 -16.51 -0.94
C ARG A 212 -6.45 -16.58 -1.43
N GLU A 213 -6.72 -16.07 -2.62
CA GLU A 213 -7.99 -16.27 -3.31
C GLU A 213 -8.17 -17.73 -3.67
N VAL A 214 -9.37 -18.26 -3.47
CA VAL A 214 -9.72 -19.65 -3.81
C VAL A 214 -10.93 -19.69 -4.75
N PRO A 215 -11.02 -20.70 -5.64
CA PRO A 215 -12.16 -20.85 -6.54
C PRO A 215 -13.49 -20.96 -5.79
N ARG A 216 -14.59 -20.53 -6.43
CA ARG A 216 -15.93 -20.87 -5.95
C ARG A 216 -16.08 -22.39 -5.97
N PRO A 217 -16.71 -23.02 -4.96
CA PRO A 217 -17.09 -24.43 -5.05
C PRO A 217 -17.98 -24.59 -6.28
N ALA A 218 -17.74 -25.66 -7.03
CA ALA A 218 -18.63 -26.02 -8.12
C ALA A 218 -20.07 -26.09 -7.59
N ALA A 219 -21.00 -25.48 -8.32
CA ALA A 219 -22.41 -25.63 -7.97
C ALA A 219 -22.72 -27.13 -7.93
N VAL A 220 -23.24 -27.61 -6.81
CA VAL A 220 -23.74 -29.01 -6.72
C VAL A 220 -24.95 -29.10 -7.64
N THR A 221 -24.69 -29.45 -8.88
CA THR A 221 -25.75 -29.80 -9.86
C THR A 221 -26.24 -31.18 -9.49
N GLY A 222 -27.46 -31.28 -8.93
CA GLY A 222 -28.19 -32.54 -8.88
C GLY A 222 -28.63 -32.97 -7.49
N ALA A 223 -29.79 -32.48 -7.08
CA ALA A 223 -30.74 -33.36 -6.43
C ALA A 223 -31.63 -33.94 -7.54
N PRO A 224 -31.71 -35.25 -7.76
CA PRO A 224 -32.73 -35.78 -8.63
C PRO A 224 -34.10 -35.51 -7.99
N ALA A 225 -35.03 -34.97 -8.80
CA ALA A 225 -36.43 -34.86 -8.40
C ALA A 225 -36.92 -36.26 -7.99
N ALA A 226 -37.34 -36.39 -6.74
CA ALA A 226 -38.07 -37.60 -6.29
C ALA A 226 -39.38 -37.63 -7.02
N SER A 227 -39.55 -38.70 -7.77
CA SER A 227 -40.82 -39.11 -8.44
C SER A 227 -41.81 -39.66 -7.43
#